data_ef31e07459aeabd7ddad1b4c1e6162c6
#
_entry.id   ef31e07459aeabd7ddad1b4c1e6162c6
#
_cell.length_a   1.000
_cell.length_b   1.000
_cell.length_c   1.000
_cell.angle_alpha   90.00
_cell.angle_beta   90.00
_cell.angle_gamma   90.00
#
_symmetry.space_group_name_H-M   'P 1'
#
loop_
_entity.id
_entity.type
_entity.pdbx_description
1 polymer ?
#
loop_
_entity_poly.entity_id
_entity_poly.type
_entity_poly.pdbx_seq_one_letter_code
_entity_poly.pdbx_strand_id
1 'polypeptide(L)'
;MRVLYFTIVPLMDDSNGGNMCCRNHVRRLSQDPDIELFVLWAGEPAHVAGTAAFLAEIGVPFETVAFEEGDAHPRDGSPAALAEYAEVRAYHHPWELRALNQHHVQEAADRMIAAQGIDCVVADYLQSALFVDLGRRDVRTALVTLNREDSFYRDLISLGLTPHPPEAAEISHRRLVAFERATYARVGKVIAIGPPDMPTGEVRSPPAYITPYFDPRPEPWRHSGTRNCLFVGNIGHYPNRLAVNWLTRELAPRLHGIAPDIRITIVGATPDQIPPEDRHPNLECLGIADAATVEALMRTADLMLCPVENDYGVKFKAVQALSYGIPLLASRQTMCGFPHLRNLPVIDLDRPEEAAAVIRHLLSVPETLKAVQQRQTAHQAAFIASQSGVWSRTLREIPA
;
A
#
# COMPACT_ATOMS: atom_id res chain seq x y z
N MET A 1 14.23 -18.17 -13.65
CA MET A 1 14.39 -16.79 -14.11
C MET A 1 15.04 -15.98 -13.00
N ARG A 2 16.11 -15.23 -13.30
CA ARG A 2 16.80 -14.36 -12.35
C ARG A 2 16.15 -12.99 -12.34
N VAL A 3 15.66 -12.59 -11.18
CA VAL A 3 14.91 -11.34 -11.01
C VAL A 3 15.65 -10.42 -10.06
N LEU A 4 15.95 -9.19 -10.49
CA LEU A 4 16.38 -8.12 -9.63
C LEU A 4 15.15 -7.32 -9.19
N TYR A 5 14.81 -7.41 -7.92
CA TYR A 5 13.79 -6.54 -7.33
C TYR A 5 14.45 -5.28 -6.78
N PHE A 6 13.95 -4.13 -7.21
CA PHE A 6 14.43 -2.81 -6.78
C PHE A 6 13.33 -2.05 -6.04
N THR A 7 13.66 -1.47 -4.90
CA THR A 7 12.76 -0.56 -4.17
C THR A 7 13.53 0.50 -3.39
N ILE A 8 12.89 1.66 -3.24
CA ILE A 8 13.33 2.77 -2.38
C ILE A 8 12.55 2.82 -1.06
N VAL A 9 11.59 1.92 -0.88
CA VAL A 9 10.73 1.86 0.32
C VAL A 9 11.46 1.08 1.41
N PRO A 10 11.52 1.59 2.66
CA PRO A 10 12.12 0.88 3.78
C PRO A 10 11.49 -0.51 4.01
N LEU A 11 12.33 -1.53 4.15
CA LEU A 11 11.91 -2.91 4.38
C LEU A 11 12.08 -3.36 5.85
N MET A 12 12.38 -2.43 6.75
CA MET A 12 12.72 -2.75 8.14
C MET A 12 11.53 -3.11 9.02
N ASP A 13 10.33 -2.61 8.70
CA ASP A 13 9.14 -2.78 9.54
C ASP A 13 7.83 -2.77 8.73
N ASP A 14 6.73 -2.99 9.41
CA ASP A 14 5.36 -2.94 8.89
C ASP A 14 4.62 -1.65 9.34
N SER A 15 5.34 -0.54 9.50
CA SER A 15 4.81 0.72 10.05
C SER A 15 3.74 1.38 9.17
N ASN A 16 3.74 1.09 7.88
CA ASN A 16 2.75 1.61 6.93
C ASN A 16 2.45 0.62 5.80
N GLY A 17 1.40 0.91 5.03
CA GLY A 17 0.96 0.04 3.93
C GLY A 17 1.98 -0.15 2.81
N GLY A 18 2.79 0.87 2.51
CA GLY A 18 3.86 0.78 1.51
C GLY A 18 4.95 -0.19 1.92
N ASN A 19 5.46 -0.08 3.17
CA ASN A 19 6.45 -1.00 3.72
C ASN A 19 5.92 -2.45 3.70
N MET A 20 4.69 -2.65 4.19
CA MET A 20 4.03 -3.95 4.17
C MET A 20 3.93 -4.53 2.76
N CYS A 21 3.60 -3.70 1.77
CA CYS A 21 3.47 -4.11 0.38
C CYS A 21 4.80 -4.59 -0.19
N CYS A 22 5.84 -3.77 -0.10
CA CYS A 22 7.17 -4.09 -0.64
C CYS A 22 7.77 -5.33 0.06
N ARG A 23 7.64 -5.43 1.37
CA ARG A 23 8.05 -6.65 2.13
C ARG A 23 7.27 -7.88 1.67
N ASN A 24 5.98 -7.74 1.43
CA ASN A 24 5.15 -8.83 0.89
C ASN A 24 5.64 -9.27 -0.50
N HIS A 25 5.93 -8.31 -1.40
CA HIS A 25 6.46 -8.63 -2.73
C HIS A 25 7.79 -9.38 -2.66
N VAL A 26 8.75 -8.94 -1.83
CA VAL A 26 10.02 -9.66 -1.63
C VAL A 26 9.76 -11.09 -1.18
N ARG A 27 8.91 -11.30 -0.15
CA ARG A 27 8.57 -12.65 0.33
C ARG A 27 7.91 -13.51 -0.75
N ARG A 28 6.96 -12.96 -1.52
CA ARG A 28 6.26 -13.73 -2.57
C ARG A 28 7.14 -14.06 -3.75
N LEU A 29 8.02 -13.14 -4.16
CA LEU A 29 9.02 -13.40 -5.20
C LEU A 29 10.04 -14.46 -4.74
N SER A 30 10.51 -14.43 -3.48
CA SER A 30 11.46 -15.41 -2.95
C SER A 30 10.84 -16.80 -2.78
N GLN A 31 9.52 -16.90 -2.68
CA GLN A 31 8.78 -18.16 -2.57
C GLN A 31 8.34 -18.74 -3.91
N ASP A 32 8.47 -17.97 -5.01
CA ASP A 32 8.12 -18.47 -6.34
C ASP A 32 9.23 -19.44 -6.83
N PRO A 33 8.92 -20.75 -7.04
CA PRO A 33 9.94 -21.74 -7.33
C PRO A 33 10.68 -21.53 -8.66
N ASP A 34 10.11 -20.71 -9.55
CA ASP A 34 10.67 -20.41 -10.85
C ASP A 34 11.50 -19.11 -10.87
N ILE A 35 11.66 -18.45 -9.70
CA ILE A 35 12.39 -17.18 -9.53
C ILE A 35 13.61 -17.39 -8.63
N GLU A 36 14.78 -16.99 -9.12
CA GLU A 36 15.97 -16.73 -8.33
C GLU A 36 16.01 -15.21 -8.06
N LEU A 37 15.71 -14.82 -6.83
CA LEU A 37 15.52 -13.42 -6.46
C LEU A 37 16.82 -12.80 -5.97
N PHE A 38 17.11 -11.60 -6.49
CA PHE A 38 18.14 -10.67 -6.02
C PHE A 38 17.45 -9.36 -5.63
N VAL A 39 17.92 -8.68 -4.60
CA VAL A 39 17.30 -7.43 -4.15
C VAL A 39 18.34 -6.30 -4.14
N LEU A 40 18.01 -5.21 -4.80
CA LEU A 40 18.67 -3.92 -4.65
C LEU A 40 17.74 -2.98 -3.89
N TRP A 41 18.17 -2.50 -2.75
CA TRP A 41 17.47 -1.48 -2.01
C TRP A 41 18.27 -0.18 -1.97
N ALA A 42 17.62 0.97 -2.19
CA ALA A 42 18.25 2.27 -2.05
C ALA A 42 17.40 3.16 -1.13
N GLY A 43 18.06 3.92 -0.25
CA GLY A 43 17.31 4.77 0.67
C GLY A 43 18.16 5.47 1.72
N GLU A 44 17.50 6.02 2.73
CA GLU A 44 18.14 6.75 3.80
C GLU A 44 19.13 5.90 4.59
N PRO A 45 20.30 6.45 4.97
CA PRO A 45 21.28 5.72 5.77
C PRO A 45 20.72 5.08 7.03
N ALA A 46 19.75 5.76 7.68
CA ALA A 46 19.10 5.26 8.90
C ALA A 46 18.34 3.96 8.69
N HIS A 47 17.91 3.63 7.48
CA HIS A 47 17.10 2.43 7.18
C HIS A 47 17.94 1.24 6.67
N VAL A 48 19.25 1.44 6.39
CA VAL A 48 20.13 0.41 5.82
C VAL A 48 20.18 -0.84 6.70
N ALA A 49 20.48 -0.67 7.98
CA ALA A 49 20.69 -1.79 8.90
C ALA A 49 19.40 -2.64 9.07
N GLY A 50 18.24 -2.00 9.25
CA GLY A 50 16.96 -2.69 9.40
C GLY A 50 16.53 -3.40 8.15
N THR A 51 16.72 -2.78 6.97
CA THR A 51 16.43 -3.40 5.67
C THR A 51 17.33 -4.60 5.40
N ALA A 52 18.64 -4.47 5.66
CA ALA A 52 19.60 -5.57 5.51
C ALA A 52 19.25 -6.75 6.42
N ALA A 53 18.84 -6.50 7.66
CA ALA A 53 18.42 -7.54 8.58
C ALA A 53 17.20 -8.32 8.06
N PHE A 54 16.19 -7.63 7.53
CA PHE A 54 15.03 -8.27 6.92
C PHE A 54 15.40 -9.12 5.70
N LEU A 55 16.26 -8.61 4.80
CA LEU A 55 16.67 -9.35 3.60
C LEU A 55 17.51 -10.57 3.93
N ALA A 56 18.37 -10.47 4.96
CA ALA A 56 19.13 -11.60 5.48
C ALA A 56 18.22 -12.67 6.12
N GLU A 57 17.15 -12.27 6.84
CA GLU A 57 16.14 -13.19 7.36
C GLU A 57 15.43 -13.97 6.25
N ILE A 58 15.11 -13.30 5.14
CA ILE A 58 14.50 -13.95 3.96
C ILE A 58 15.50 -14.89 3.26
N GLY A 59 16.80 -14.64 3.39
CA GLY A 59 17.85 -15.48 2.79
C GLY A 59 18.08 -15.22 1.30
N VAL A 60 17.75 -14.02 0.80
CA VAL A 60 17.99 -13.63 -0.60
C VAL A 60 19.30 -12.85 -0.73
N PRO A 61 20.05 -12.98 -1.85
CA PRO A 61 21.17 -12.09 -2.16
C PRO A 61 20.71 -10.65 -2.32
N PHE A 62 21.41 -9.71 -1.70
CA PHE A 62 21.02 -8.30 -1.76
C PHE A 62 22.22 -7.33 -1.75
N GLU A 63 21.99 -6.11 -2.26
CA GLU A 63 22.83 -4.94 -2.08
C GLU A 63 21.97 -3.82 -1.49
N THR A 64 22.52 -3.07 -0.53
CA THR A 64 21.89 -1.86 0.02
C THR A 64 22.73 -0.66 -0.33
N VAL A 65 22.10 0.36 -0.89
CA VAL A 65 22.73 1.61 -1.32
C VAL A 65 22.16 2.76 -0.51
N ALA A 66 22.97 3.39 0.33
CA ALA A 66 22.54 4.57 1.05
C ALA A 66 22.49 5.78 0.10
N PHE A 67 21.46 6.62 0.24
CA PHE A 67 21.42 7.90 -0.46
C PHE A 67 22.55 8.81 0.03
N GLU A 68 23.20 9.48 -0.92
CA GLU A 68 24.21 10.48 -0.60
C GLU A 68 23.55 11.71 0.03
N GLU A 69 24.18 12.21 1.10
CA GLU A 69 23.82 13.48 1.72
C GLU A 69 24.39 14.64 0.91
N GLY A 70 23.66 15.73 0.81
CA GLY A 70 24.08 16.96 0.18
C GLY A 70 22.98 17.67 -0.58
N ASP A 71 23.24 18.91 -0.94
CA ASP A 71 22.33 19.67 -1.80
C ASP A 71 22.30 19.04 -3.20
N ALA A 72 21.10 18.89 -3.71
CA ALA A 72 20.91 18.44 -5.09
C ALA A 72 21.57 19.46 -6.05
N HIS A 73 22.35 18.95 -6.99
CA HIS A 73 23.01 19.76 -8.02
C HIS A 73 22.58 19.25 -9.41
N PRO A 74 22.58 20.12 -10.43
CA PRO A 74 22.33 19.67 -11.81
C PRO A 74 23.46 18.71 -12.24
N ARG A 75 23.12 17.72 -13.05
CA ARG A 75 24.07 16.70 -13.57
C ARG A 75 25.30 17.27 -14.25
N ASP A 76 25.10 18.41 -14.92
CA ASP A 76 26.14 19.20 -15.55
C ASP A 76 25.77 20.68 -15.46
N GLY A 77 26.70 21.57 -15.83
CA GLY A 77 26.49 23.00 -15.83
C GLY A 77 25.82 23.52 -17.11
N SER A 78 25.21 22.65 -17.94
CA SER A 78 24.55 23.08 -19.18
C SER A 78 23.32 23.95 -18.88
N PRO A 79 22.95 24.89 -19.74
CA PRO A 79 21.77 25.71 -19.56
C PRO A 79 20.48 24.88 -19.43
N ALA A 80 20.40 23.72 -20.10
CA ALA A 80 19.26 22.80 -20.02
C ALA A 80 19.17 22.15 -18.65
N ALA A 81 20.29 21.62 -18.11
CA ALA A 81 20.34 21.00 -16.78
C ALA A 81 20.06 22.02 -15.67
N LEU A 82 20.54 23.25 -15.81
CA LEU A 82 20.25 24.34 -14.86
C LEU A 82 18.78 24.75 -14.89
N ALA A 83 18.14 24.79 -16.05
CA ALA A 83 16.73 25.10 -16.20
C ALA A 83 15.85 23.99 -15.60
N GLU A 84 16.16 22.72 -15.91
CA GLU A 84 15.50 21.55 -15.32
C GLU A 84 15.60 21.56 -13.79
N TYR A 85 16.79 21.81 -13.27
CA TYR A 85 17.02 21.89 -11.82
C TYR A 85 16.19 23.01 -11.15
N ALA A 86 16.14 24.18 -11.79
CA ALA A 86 15.35 25.31 -11.27
C ALA A 86 13.84 24.96 -11.25
N GLU A 87 13.34 24.29 -12.30
CA GLU A 87 11.96 23.84 -12.38
C GLU A 87 11.66 22.76 -11.35
N VAL A 88 12.54 21.75 -11.20
CA VAL A 88 12.41 20.71 -10.18
C VAL A 88 12.39 21.35 -8.78
N ARG A 89 13.26 22.31 -8.47
CA ARG A 89 13.26 23.00 -7.17
C ARG A 89 11.96 23.78 -6.90
N ALA A 90 11.39 24.37 -7.94
CA ALA A 90 10.17 25.19 -7.78
C ALA A 90 8.89 24.34 -7.65
N TYR A 91 8.81 23.20 -8.36
CA TYR A 91 7.58 22.45 -8.56
C TYR A 91 7.72 20.94 -8.32
N HIS A 92 8.74 20.52 -7.60
CA HIS A 92 9.09 19.11 -7.43
C HIS A 92 8.01 18.30 -6.71
N HIS A 93 7.87 17.05 -7.14
CA HIS A 93 7.44 15.99 -6.26
C HIS A 93 8.61 15.65 -5.30
N PRO A 94 8.38 15.30 -4.02
CA PRO A 94 9.47 15.10 -3.04
C PRO A 94 10.61 14.19 -3.49
N TRP A 95 10.33 13.21 -4.33
CA TRP A 95 11.32 12.25 -4.83
C TRP A 95 12.19 12.77 -5.98
N GLU A 96 11.72 13.74 -6.78
CA GLU A 96 12.50 14.29 -7.90
C GLU A 96 13.80 14.97 -7.43
N LEU A 97 13.70 15.81 -6.40
CA LEU A 97 14.90 16.46 -5.83
C LEU A 97 15.88 15.42 -5.29
N ARG A 98 15.36 14.38 -4.62
CA ARG A 98 16.19 13.35 -4.02
C ARG A 98 16.96 12.55 -5.08
N ALA A 99 16.33 12.25 -6.21
CA ALA A 99 16.91 11.46 -7.28
C ALA A 99 18.08 12.17 -8.00
N LEU A 100 18.13 13.50 -7.97
CA LEU A 100 19.12 14.27 -8.73
C LEU A 100 20.60 13.91 -8.45
N ASN A 101 20.93 13.47 -7.24
CA ASN A 101 22.29 13.14 -6.82
C ASN A 101 22.57 11.64 -6.67
N GLN A 102 21.62 10.77 -7.08
CA GLN A 102 21.65 9.35 -6.75
C GLN A 102 22.05 8.45 -7.94
N HIS A 103 22.96 8.92 -8.82
CA HIS A 103 23.39 8.14 -10.01
C HIS A 103 24.04 6.81 -9.67
N HIS A 104 24.72 6.72 -8.53
CA HIS A 104 25.35 5.51 -8.02
C HIS A 104 24.33 4.36 -7.79
N VAL A 105 23.04 4.68 -7.62
CA VAL A 105 21.97 3.67 -7.54
C VAL A 105 21.78 2.96 -8.88
N GLN A 106 21.76 3.70 -10.00
CA GLN A 106 21.70 3.11 -11.33
C GLN A 106 22.96 2.28 -11.62
N GLU A 107 24.14 2.75 -11.23
CA GLU A 107 25.40 2.02 -11.39
C GLU A 107 25.39 0.70 -10.59
N ALA A 108 24.81 0.70 -9.37
CA ALA A 108 24.63 -0.51 -8.59
C ALA A 108 23.70 -1.51 -9.29
N ALA A 109 22.59 -1.03 -9.84
CA ALA A 109 21.69 -1.87 -10.61
C ALA A 109 22.38 -2.49 -11.83
N ASP A 110 23.14 -1.70 -12.58
CA ASP A 110 23.87 -2.19 -13.76
C ASP A 110 24.95 -3.22 -13.42
N ARG A 111 25.68 -3.00 -12.32
CA ARG A 111 26.65 -3.99 -11.80
C ARG A 111 25.96 -5.32 -11.44
N MET A 112 24.83 -5.26 -10.71
CA MET A 112 24.10 -6.46 -10.32
C MET A 112 23.53 -7.18 -11.54
N ILE A 113 22.96 -6.45 -12.50
CA ILE A 113 22.41 -7.03 -13.75
C ILE A 113 23.51 -7.80 -14.49
N ALA A 114 24.67 -7.20 -14.68
CA ALA A 114 25.79 -7.81 -15.39
C ALA A 114 26.40 -9.00 -14.61
N ALA A 115 26.65 -8.83 -13.31
CA ALA A 115 27.33 -9.83 -12.48
C ALA A 115 26.47 -11.08 -12.22
N GLN A 116 25.15 -10.88 -12.09
CA GLN A 116 24.22 -11.97 -11.76
C GLN A 116 23.47 -12.52 -12.98
N GLY A 117 23.65 -11.95 -14.17
CA GLY A 117 22.92 -12.36 -15.37
C GLY A 117 21.41 -12.26 -15.19
N ILE A 118 20.94 -11.10 -14.76
CA ILE A 118 19.53 -10.84 -14.47
C ILE A 118 18.69 -10.89 -15.75
N ASP A 119 17.59 -11.62 -15.72
CA ASP A 119 16.63 -11.72 -16.83
C ASP A 119 15.54 -10.64 -16.79
N CYS A 120 15.22 -10.16 -15.58
CA CYS A 120 14.14 -9.19 -15.37
C CYS A 120 14.41 -8.29 -14.17
N VAL A 121 14.21 -6.97 -14.34
CA VAL A 121 14.20 -5.99 -13.26
C VAL A 121 12.76 -5.67 -12.88
N VAL A 122 12.39 -5.85 -11.64
CA VAL A 122 11.09 -5.48 -11.07
C VAL A 122 11.31 -4.31 -10.11
N ALA A 123 10.87 -3.12 -10.49
CA ALA A 123 10.90 -1.96 -9.61
C ALA A 123 9.54 -1.81 -8.90
N ASP A 124 9.58 -1.56 -7.61
CA ASP A 124 8.39 -1.33 -6.80
C ASP A 124 8.26 0.15 -6.48
N TYR A 125 7.07 0.69 -6.66
CA TYR A 125 6.76 2.11 -6.55
C TYR A 125 7.12 2.93 -7.81
N LEU A 126 6.21 3.80 -8.27
CA LEU A 126 6.45 4.64 -9.46
C LEU A 126 7.75 5.45 -9.35
N GLN A 127 8.03 5.98 -8.16
CA GLN A 127 9.20 6.80 -7.89
C GLN A 127 10.54 6.06 -8.04
N SER A 128 10.53 4.74 -7.99
CA SER A 128 11.72 3.92 -8.28
C SER A 128 12.27 4.14 -9.70
N ALA A 129 11.40 4.52 -10.65
CA ALA A 129 11.80 4.86 -12.02
C ALA A 129 12.62 6.17 -12.14
N LEU A 130 12.75 6.93 -11.07
CA LEU A 130 13.67 8.08 -11.00
C LEU A 130 15.12 7.66 -10.75
N PHE A 131 15.35 6.46 -10.22
CA PHE A 131 16.65 5.96 -9.77
C PHE A 131 17.23 4.89 -10.69
N VAL A 132 16.36 4.10 -11.36
CA VAL A 132 16.77 3.05 -12.29
C VAL A 132 16.03 3.17 -13.62
N ASP A 133 16.74 2.95 -14.73
CA ASP A 133 16.15 3.01 -16.06
C ASP A 133 15.30 1.76 -16.34
N LEU A 134 13.97 1.93 -16.29
CA LEU A 134 13.00 0.91 -16.63
C LEU A 134 12.62 0.89 -18.13
N GLY A 135 13.16 1.84 -18.92
CA GLY A 135 12.98 1.88 -20.36
C GLY A 135 14.00 1.06 -21.17
N ARG A 136 14.97 0.46 -20.50
CA ARG A 136 16.04 -0.35 -21.09
C ARG A 136 15.50 -1.55 -21.87
N ARG A 137 16.30 -2.06 -22.83
CA ARG A 137 15.91 -3.13 -23.77
C ARG A 137 16.78 -4.38 -23.68
N ASP A 138 17.86 -4.34 -22.93
CA ASP A 138 18.80 -5.44 -22.74
C ASP A 138 18.36 -6.43 -21.66
N VAL A 139 17.36 -6.06 -20.87
CA VAL A 139 16.73 -6.89 -19.84
C VAL A 139 15.23 -6.56 -19.78
N ARG A 140 14.40 -7.54 -19.41
CA ARG A 140 12.97 -7.28 -19.17
C ARG A 140 12.79 -6.34 -17.98
N THR A 141 11.78 -5.47 -18.03
CA THR A 141 11.49 -4.55 -16.93
C THR A 141 10.01 -4.61 -16.56
N ALA A 142 9.73 -4.57 -15.27
CA ALA A 142 8.39 -4.40 -14.72
C ALA A 142 8.37 -3.29 -13.66
N LEU A 143 7.28 -2.57 -13.61
CA LEU A 143 7.00 -1.60 -12.55
C LEU A 143 5.77 -2.04 -11.78
N VAL A 144 5.89 -2.18 -10.46
CA VAL A 144 4.75 -2.41 -9.58
C VAL A 144 4.24 -1.07 -9.08
N THR A 145 2.94 -0.81 -9.27
CA THR A 145 2.28 0.43 -8.81
C THR A 145 1.43 0.16 -7.58
N LEU A 146 1.65 0.93 -6.51
CA LEU A 146 0.93 0.77 -5.26
C LEU A 146 -0.36 1.60 -5.21
N ASN A 147 -0.42 2.66 -6.00
CA ASN A 147 -1.56 3.57 -6.13
C ASN A 147 -1.63 4.10 -7.55
N ARG A 148 -2.74 4.74 -7.87
CA ARG A 148 -2.77 5.74 -8.95
C ARG A 148 -2.25 7.06 -8.36
N GLU A 149 -0.98 7.37 -8.64
CA GLU A 149 -0.32 8.54 -8.08
C GLU A 149 -0.97 9.85 -8.51
N ASP A 150 -1.49 9.91 -9.75
CA ASP A 150 -2.26 11.05 -10.25
C ASP A 150 -3.48 11.35 -9.37
N SER A 151 -4.26 10.33 -9.04
CA SER A 151 -5.47 10.45 -8.23
C SER A 151 -5.13 10.78 -6.77
N PHE A 152 -4.12 10.13 -6.22
CA PHE A 152 -3.65 10.39 -4.86
C PHE A 152 -3.21 11.86 -4.69
N TYR A 153 -2.41 12.38 -5.63
CA TYR A 153 -1.94 13.76 -5.54
C TYR A 153 -3.06 14.79 -5.78
N ARG A 154 -4.02 14.47 -6.65
CA ARG A 154 -5.20 15.30 -6.86
C ARG A 154 -6.05 15.42 -5.60
N ASP A 155 -6.22 14.32 -4.85
CA ASP A 155 -6.91 14.38 -3.57
C ASP A 155 -6.16 15.25 -2.55
N LEU A 156 -4.81 15.17 -2.51
CA LEU A 156 -4.01 16.06 -1.67
C LEU A 156 -4.22 17.54 -2.01
N ILE A 157 -4.31 17.88 -3.31
CA ILE A 157 -4.62 19.25 -3.76
C ILE A 157 -6.01 19.67 -3.28
N SER A 158 -7.02 18.85 -3.53
CA SER A 158 -8.41 19.15 -3.17
C SER A 158 -8.63 19.37 -1.67
N LEU A 159 -7.81 18.69 -0.86
CA LEU A 159 -7.82 18.77 0.61
C LEU A 159 -6.88 19.84 1.19
N GLY A 160 -6.12 20.55 0.33
CA GLY A 160 -5.13 21.53 0.77
C GLY A 160 -3.96 20.92 1.56
N LEU A 161 -3.59 19.66 1.25
CA LEU A 161 -2.57 18.90 1.96
C LEU A 161 -1.23 18.80 1.21
N THR A 162 -1.09 19.52 0.09
CA THR A 162 0.18 19.58 -0.64
C THR A 162 1.17 20.52 0.05
N PRO A 163 2.48 20.28 -0.09
CA PRO A 163 3.51 21.18 0.44
C PRO A 163 3.61 22.49 -0.36
N HIS A 164 2.96 22.58 -1.51
CA HIS A 164 3.03 23.71 -2.43
C HIS A 164 1.78 24.62 -2.35
N PRO A 165 1.92 25.91 -2.65
CA PRO A 165 0.77 26.77 -2.93
C PRO A 165 -0.08 26.22 -4.09
N PRO A 166 -1.40 26.57 -4.18
CA PRO A 166 -2.31 25.95 -5.15
C PRO A 166 -1.82 25.93 -6.61
N GLU A 167 -1.28 27.05 -7.11
CA GLU A 167 -0.76 27.13 -8.49
C GLU A 167 0.45 26.20 -8.70
N ALA A 168 1.39 26.16 -7.76
CA ALA A 168 2.55 25.29 -7.80
C ALA A 168 2.15 23.82 -7.64
N ALA A 169 1.15 23.52 -6.82
CA ALA A 169 0.60 22.18 -6.67
C ALA A 169 0.01 21.64 -7.99
N GLU A 170 -0.69 22.47 -8.75
CA GLU A 170 -1.21 22.07 -10.07
C GLU A 170 -0.11 21.86 -11.10
N ILE A 171 0.98 22.61 -11.05
CA ILE A 171 2.16 22.38 -11.91
C ILE A 171 2.84 21.06 -11.50
N SER A 172 3.06 20.85 -10.20
CA SER A 172 3.64 19.63 -9.67
C SER A 172 2.81 18.39 -10.04
N HIS A 173 1.48 18.50 -9.97
CA HIS A 173 0.59 17.42 -10.39
C HIS A 173 0.72 17.11 -11.89
N ARG A 174 0.75 18.12 -12.77
CA ARG A 174 0.95 17.90 -14.21
C ARG A 174 2.29 17.23 -14.51
N ARG A 175 3.35 17.60 -13.80
CA ARG A 175 4.67 16.94 -13.91
C ARG A 175 4.59 15.47 -13.49
N LEU A 176 3.94 15.19 -12.35
CA LEU A 176 3.73 13.81 -11.87
C LEU A 176 2.96 12.96 -12.90
N VAL A 177 1.87 13.49 -13.45
CA VAL A 177 1.07 12.81 -14.49
C VAL A 177 1.89 12.55 -15.75
N ALA A 178 2.70 13.51 -16.17
CA ALA A 178 3.59 13.35 -17.33
C ALA A 178 4.65 12.28 -17.08
N PHE A 179 5.27 12.27 -15.89
CA PHE A 179 6.24 11.26 -15.48
C PHE A 179 5.63 9.87 -15.41
N GLU A 180 4.46 9.72 -14.78
CA GLU A 180 3.73 8.45 -14.69
C GLU A 180 3.44 7.88 -16.08
N ARG A 181 2.86 8.67 -16.97
CA ARG A 181 2.54 8.26 -18.33
C ARG A 181 3.79 7.89 -19.15
N ALA A 182 4.84 8.69 -19.08
CA ALA A 182 6.10 8.41 -19.76
C ALA A 182 6.74 7.10 -19.25
N THR A 183 6.67 6.85 -17.94
CA THR A 183 7.18 5.62 -17.33
C THR A 183 6.38 4.41 -17.78
N TYR A 184 5.04 4.48 -17.77
CA TYR A 184 4.16 3.39 -18.22
C TYR A 184 4.34 3.03 -19.69
N ALA A 185 4.54 4.02 -20.56
CA ALA A 185 4.80 3.81 -21.98
C ALA A 185 6.18 3.16 -22.28
N ARG A 186 7.15 3.32 -21.38
CA ARG A 186 8.53 2.83 -21.57
C ARG A 186 8.83 1.49 -20.91
N VAL A 187 8.29 1.24 -19.72
CA VAL A 187 8.52 -0.01 -18.98
C VAL A 187 7.95 -1.22 -19.72
N GLY A 188 8.62 -2.37 -19.59
CA GLY A 188 8.19 -3.60 -20.25
C GLY A 188 6.78 -4.04 -19.85
N LYS A 189 6.44 -3.93 -18.54
CA LYS A 189 5.10 -4.25 -18.01
C LYS A 189 4.77 -3.43 -16.79
N VAL A 190 3.55 -2.95 -16.68
CA VAL A 190 3.00 -2.37 -15.45
C VAL A 190 2.22 -3.45 -14.70
N ILE A 191 2.50 -3.60 -13.42
CA ILE A 191 1.82 -4.53 -12.50
C ILE A 191 1.17 -3.70 -11.39
N ALA A 192 -0.15 -3.62 -11.37
CA ALA A 192 -0.88 -2.95 -10.30
C ALA A 192 -1.07 -3.89 -9.09
N ILE A 193 -1.24 -3.34 -7.89
CA ILE A 193 -1.58 -4.16 -6.71
C ILE A 193 -3.08 -4.47 -6.59
N GLY A 194 -3.91 -3.84 -7.41
CA GLY A 194 -5.34 -4.10 -7.48
C GLY A 194 -5.96 -3.59 -8.77
N PRO A 195 -7.15 -4.08 -9.13
CA PRO A 195 -7.84 -3.65 -10.35
C PRO A 195 -8.03 -2.13 -10.47
N PRO A 196 -8.32 -1.38 -9.38
CA PRO A 196 -8.48 0.07 -9.47
C PRO A 196 -7.21 0.82 -9.86
N ASP A 197 -6.04 0.22 -9.65
CA ASP A 197 -4.74 0.84 -9.90
C ASP A 197 -4.18 0.51 -11.28
N MET A 198 -4.97 -0.19 -12.11
CA MET A 198 -4.57 -0.51 -13.49
C MET A 198 -4.42 0.78 -14.31
N PRO A 199 -3.32 0.91 -15.10
CA PRO A 199 -3.09 2.08 -15.92
C PRO A 199 -4.20 2.28 -16.95
N THR A 200 -4.61 3.52 -17.16
CA THR A 200 -5.64 3.90 -18.14
C THR A 200 -5.06 4.51 -19.43
N GLY A 201 -3.74 4.73 -19.47
CA GLY A 201 -3.03 5.34 -20.58
C GLY A 201 -2.28 4.33 -21.46
N GLU A 202 -1.35 4.84 -22.26
CA GLU A 202 -0.48 4.04 -23.11
C GLU A 202 0.46 3.18 -22.27
N VAL A 203 0.54 1.89 -22.59
CA VAL A 203 1.43 0.90 -21.98
C VAL A 203 2.09 0.06 -23.08
N ARG A 204 3.33 -0.35 -22.83
CA ARG A 204 4.11 -1.14 -23.81
C ARG A 204 3.58 -2.57 -23.99
N SER A 205 3.06 -3.18 -22.94
CA SER A 205 2.42 -4.50 -22.99
C SER A 205 1.17 -4.51 -22.11
N PRO A 206 0.24 -5.46 -22.31
CA PRO A 206 -0.95 -5.54 -21.48
C PRO A 206 -0.60 -5.55 -20.00
N PRO A 207 -1.16 -4.63 -19.19
CA PRO A 207 -0.87 -4.56 -17.77
C PRO A 207 -1.50 -5.76 -17.03
N ALA A 208 -0.95 -6.07 -15.87
CA ALA A 208 -1.48 -7.09 -14.98
C ALA A 208 -1.76 -6.50 -13.59
N TYR A 209 -2.43 -7.25 -12.73
CA TYR A 209 -2.44 -6.93 -11.30
C TYR A 209 -2.12 -8.16 -10.46
N ILE A 210 -1.41 -7.96 -9.35
CA ILE A 210 -1.09 -8.98 -8.37
C ILE A 210 -1.48 -8.42 -7.00
N THR A 211 -2.63 -8.86 -6.48
CA THR A 211 -3.14 -8.38 -5.19
C THR A 211 -2.29 -8.95 -4.04
N PRO A 212 -1.74 -8.10 -3.16
CA PRO A 212 -0.99 -8.54 -1.99
C PRO A 212 -1.85 -9.37 -1.04
N TYR A 213 -1.26 -10.37 -0.41
CA TYR A 213 -1.89 -11.16 0.63
C TYR A 213 -0.87 -11.62 1.67
N PHE A 214 -1.32 -11.79 2.91
CA PHE A 214 -0.54 -12.47 3.94
C PHE A 214 -1.04 -13.91 4.10
N ASP A 215 -0.14 -14.79 4.51
CA ASP A 215 -0.52 -16.16 4.85
C ASP A 215 -1.47 -16.14 6.05
N PRO A 216 -2.44 -17.04 6.10
CA PRO A 216 -3.33 -17.17 7.24
C PRO A 216 -2.53 -17.38 8.52
N ARG A 217 -2.93 -16.71 9.60
CA ARG A 217 -2.34 -16.93 10.91
C ARG A 217 -2.64 -18.35 11.40
N PRO A 218 -1.71 -18.98 12.15
CA PRO A 218 -1.88 -20.36 12.64
C PRO A 218 -3.13 -20.54 13.53
N GLU A 219 -3.46 -19.51 14.30
CA GLU A 219 -4.62 -19.51 15.18
C GLU A 219 -5.84 -18.97 14.44
N PRO A 220 -6.89 -19.77 14.27
CA PRO A 220 -8.10 -19.31 13.60
C PRO A 220 -8.82 -18.26 14.45
N TRP A 221 -9.44 -17.30 13.79
CA TRP A 221 -10.31 -16.33 14.43
C TRP A 221 -11.41 -17.01 15.24
N ARG A 222 -11.70 -16.47 16.41
CA ARG A 222 -12.79 -16.91 17.26
C ARG A 222 -13.63 -15.71 17.67
N HIS A 223 -14.95 -15.86 17.57
CA HIS A 223 -15.88 -14.86 18.09
C HIS A 223 -15.61 -14.65 19.60
N SER A 224 -15.19 -13.44 19.96
CA SER A 224 -14.84 -13.14 21.37
C SER A 224 -16.09 -12.89 22.23
N GLY A 225 -17.18 -12.43 21.62
CA GLY A 225 -18.39 -11.99 22.30
C GLY A 225 -18.28 -10.61 22.94
N THR A 226 -17.14 -9.92 22.77
CA THR A 226 -16.94 -8.56 23.31
C THR A 226 -17.71 -7.50 22.54
N ARG A 227 -18.22 -7.84 21.36
CA ARG A 227 -18.92 -6.94 20.44
C ARG A 227 -18.06 -5.73 20.07
N ASN A 228 -16.78 -5.97 19.84
CA ASN A 228 -15.80 -4.93 19.49
C ASN A 228 -15.55 -4.89 17.99
N CYS A 229 -15.72 -3.69 17.43
CA CYS A 229 -15.30 -3.32 16.08
C CYS A 229 -13.91 -2.69 16.16
N LEU A 230 -12.98 -3.10 15.31
CA LEU A 230 -11.62 -2.58 15.27
C LEU A 230 -11.39 -1.77 13.98
N PHE A 231 -10.77 -0.61 14.09
CA PHE A 231 -10.15 0.13 12.99
C PHE A 231 -8.68 0.37 13.30
N VAL A 232 -7.79 0.10 12.33
CA VAL A 232 -6.35 0.37 12.46
C VAL A 232 -5.91 1.28 11.32
N GLY A 233 -5.31 2.42 11.64
CA GLY A 233 -4.76 3.33 10.64
C GLY A 233 -4.32 4.66 11.21
N ASN A 234 -3.07 5.03 10.96
CA ASN A 234 -2.50 6.31 11.37
C ASN A 234 -3.28 7.47 10.73
N ILE A 235 -3.85 8.36 11.56
CA ILE A 235 -4.64 9.53 11.14
C ILE A 235 -3.80 10.57 10.38
N GLY A 236 -2.47 10.53 10.48
CA GLY A 236 -1.57 11.35 9.65
C GLY A 236 -1.70 11.07 8.15
N HIS A 237 -2.12 9.86 7.78
CA HIS A 237 -2.45 9.52 6.40
C HIS A 237 -3.91 9.89 6.10
N TYR A 238 -4.14 10.81 5.15
CA TYR A 238 -5.46 11.43 4.95
C TYR A 238 -6.63 10.44 4.72
N PRO A 239 -6.50 9.31 4.00
CA PRO A 239 -7.60 8.36 3.87
C PRO A 239 -8.03 7.74 5.21
N ASN A 240 -7.08 7.55 6.13
CA ASN A 240 -7.39 7.10 7.48
C ASN A 240 -8.10 8.19 8.29
N ARG A 241 -7.68 9.46 8.11
CA ARG A 241 -8.33 10.60 8.77
C ARG A 241 -9.79 10.74 8.34
N LEU A 242 -10.08 10.62 7.03
CA LEU A 242 -11.44 10.62 6.53
C LEU A 242 -12.25 9.45 7.09
N ALA A 243 -11.67 8.25 7.12
CA ALA A 243 -12.31 7.07 7.70
C ALA A 243 -12.61 7.25 9.20
N VAL A 244 -11.66 7.82 9.98
CA VAL A 244 -11.87 8.11 11.40
C VAL A 244 -12.97 9.16 11.57
N ASN A 245 -12.97 10.22 10.79
CA ASN A 245 -14.04 11.23 10.82
C ASN A 245 -15.42 10.61 10.56
N TRP A 246 -15.51 9.71 9.58
CA TRP A 246 -16.75 9.00 9.29
C TRP A 246 -17.17 8.08 10.46
N LEU A 247 -16.21 7.35 11.04
CA LEU A 247 -16.46 6.49 12.21
C LEU A 247 -16.98 7.28 13.41
N THR A 248 -16.41 8.45 13.68
CA THR A 248 -16.75 9.25 14.85
C THR A 248 -18.02 10.08 14.65
N ARG A 249 -18.19 10.72 13.49
CA ARG A 249 -19.31 11.64 13.23
C ARG A 249 -20.57 10.95 12.75
N GLU A 250 -20.39 9.93 11.92
CA GLU A 250 -21.52 9.31 11.25
C GLU A 250 -21.93 7.97 11.89
N LEU A 251 -20.96 7.06 12.10
CA LEU A 251 -21.28 5.70 12.55
C LEU A 251 -21.51 5.63 14.06
N ALA A 252 -20.59 6.16 14.88
CA ALA A 252 -20.61 5.96 16.34
C ALA A 252 -21.89 6.46 17.02
N PRO A 253 -22.43 7.69 16.73
CA PRO A 253 -23.66 8.15 17.33
C PRO A 253 -24.87 7.28 16.97
N ARG A 254 -24.95 6.85 15.69
CA ARG A 254 -26.05 6.01 15.20
C ARG A 254 -25.98 4.62 15.83
N LEU A 255 -24.80 4.04 15.88
CA LEU A 255 -24.60 2.73 16.47
C LEU A 255 -24.88 2.76 17.98
N HIS A 256 -24.43 3.81 18.70
CA HIS A 256 -24.74 3.99 20.11
C HIS A 256 -26.26 4.10 20.37
N GLY A 257 -26.98 4.77 19.49
CA GLY A 257 -28.44 4.93 19.59
C GLY A 257 -29.22 3.62 19.44
N ILE A 258 -28.70 2.62 18.74
CA ILE A 258 -29.40 1.35 18.48
C ILE A 258 -28.76 0.12 19.16
N ALA A 259 -27.52 0.22 19.61
CA ALA A 259 -26.74 -0.85 20.24
C ALA A 259 -25.58 -0.24 21.09
N PRO A 260 -25.88 0.34 22.25
CA PRO A 260 -24.90 1.08 23.05
C PRO A 260 -23.76 0.23 23.62
N ASP A 261 -23.90 -1.08 23.62
CA ASP A 261 -22.92 -2.06 24.06
C ASP A 261 -21.92 -2.49 22.98
N ILE A 262 -22.10 -2.05 21.72
CA ILE A 262 -21.12 -2.25 20.65
C ILE A 262 -20.05 -1.15 20.74
N ARG A 263 -18.79 -1.56 20.84
CA ARG A 263 -17.65 -0.66 20.89
C ARG A 263 -16.94 -0.53 19.55
N ILE A 264 -16.34 0.62 19.31
CA ILE A 264 -15.45 0.88 18.18
C ILE A 264 -14.09 1.28 18.75
N THR A 265 -13.10 0.41 18.61
CA THR A 265 -11.70 0.70 18.98
C THR A 265 -10.96 1.21 17.76
N ILE A 266 -10.34 2.38 17.89
CA ILE A 266 -9.56 3.07 16.84
C ILE A 266 -8.10 3.09 17.26
N VAL A 267 -7.22 2.47 16.47
CA VAL A 267 -5.76 2.54 16.62
C VAL A 267 -5.19 3.47 15.55
N GLY A 268 -4.35 4.42 15.98
CA GLY A 268 -3.69 5.40 15.11
C GLY A 268 -4.29 6.81 15.18
N ALA A 269 -5.24 7.03 16.09
CA ALA A 269 -5.76 8.34 16.47
C ALA A 269 -5.80 8.43 18.01
N THR A 270 -5.37 9.56 18.57
CA THR A 270 -5.46 9.83 20.01
C THR A 270 -6.79 10.52 20.36
N PRO A 271 -7.29 10.44 21.61
CA PRO A 271 -8.55 11.08 22.01
C PRO A 271 -8.58 12.59 21.78
N ASP A 272 -7.45 13.27 21.91
CA ASP A 272 -7.32 14.73 21.68
C ASP A 272 -7.39 15.12 20.21
N GLN A 273 -7.11 14.21 19.29
CA GLN A 273 -7.26 14.40 17.85
C GLN A 273 -8.73 14.28 17.37
N ILE A 274 -9.62 13.78 18.24
CA ILE A 274 -11.07 13.72 17.96
C ILE A 274 -11.73 14.94 18.61
N PRO A 275 -12.43 15.79 17.85
CA PRO A 275 -13.17 16.93 18.39
C PRO A 275 -14.11 16.52 19.53
N PRO A 276 -14.25 17.33 20.59
CA PRO A 276 -15.09 16.97 21.74
C PRO A 276 -16.52 16.56 21.36
N GLU A 277 -17.11 17.24 20.37
CA GLU A 277 -18.45 16.96 19.84
C GLU A 277 -18.59 15.62 19.13
N ASP A 278 -17.46 15.06 18.64
CA ASP A 278 -17.40 13.78 17.91
C ASP A 278 -17.03 12.61 18.83
N ARG A 279 -16.86 12.84 20.14
CA ARG A 279 -16.54 11.80 21.15
C ARG A 279 -17.80 11.17 21.66
N HIS A 280 -17.92 9.85 21.45
CA HIS A 280 -19.08 9.08 21.88
C HIS A 280 -18.68 7.99 22.88
N PRO A 281 -19.58 7.58 23.82
CA PRO A 281 -19.27 6.60 24.86
C PRO A 281 -18.84 5.22 24.34
N ASN A 282 -19.20 4.89 23.10
CA ASN A 282 -18.86 3.64 22.44
C ASN A 282 -17.58 3.71 21.59
N LEU A 283 -16.85 4.83 21.63
CA LEU A 283 -15.55 5.02 20.97
C LEU A 283 -14.40 4.88 21.96
N GLU A 284 -13.36 4.16 21.54
CA GLU A 284 -12.09 4.07 22.23
C GLU A 284 -10.95 4.35 21.27
N CYS A 285 -10.20 5.45 21.49
CA CYS A 285 -9.07 5.84 20.67
C CYS A 285 -7.77 5.59 21.43
N LEU A 286 -6.92 4.70 20.90
CA LEU A 286 -5.72 4.22 21.61
C LEU A 286 -4.43 4.92 21.19
N GLY A 287 -4.49 5.86 20.20
CA GLY A 287 -3.29 6.46 19.66
C GLY A 287 -2.48 5.48 18.81
N ILE A 288 -1.19 5.78 18.64
CA ILE A 288 -0.25 4.89 17.97
C ILE A 288 0.10 3.76 18.95
N ALA A 289 -0.14 2.52 18.54
CA ALA A 289 0.15 1.33 19.33
C ALA A 289 1.32 0.54 18.72
N ASP A 290 2.05 -0.18 19.54
CA ASP A 290 3.08 -1.10 19.09
C ASP A 290 2.50 -2.35 18.38
N ALA A 291 3.36 -3.10 17.71
CA ALA A 291 2.95 -4.28 16.94
C ALA A 291 2.27 -5.35 17.82
N ALA A 292 2.74 -5.54 19.07
CA ALA A 292 2.18 -6.54 19.97
C ALA A 292 0.77 -6.16 20.42
N THR A 293 0.54 -4.89 20.71
CA THR A 293 -0.79 -4.34 21.05
C THR A 293 -1.74 -4.47 19.85
N VAL A 294 -1.30 -4.09 18.63
CA VAL A 294 -2.12 -4.26 17.42
C VAL A 294 -2.46 -5.72 17.20
N GLU A 295 -1.50 -6.63 17.37
CA GLU A 295 -1.73 -8.06 17.24
C GLU A 295 -2.76 -8.58 18.25
N ALA A 296 -2.66 -8.19 19.51
CA ALA A 296 -3.61 -8.56 20.56
C ALA A 296 -5.04 -8.08 20.23
N LEU A 297 -5.18 -6.84 19.72
CA LEU A 297 -6.45 -6.29 19.29
C LEU A 297 -7.02 -7.04 18.08
N MET A 298 -6.18 -7.37 17.10
CA MET A 298 -6.58 -8.17 15.93
C MET A 298 -7.09 -9.56 16.35
N ARG A 299 -6.49 -10.19 17.37
CA ARG A 299 -6.92 -11.51 17.86
C ARG A 299 -8.26 -11.49 18.61
N THR A 300 -8.63 -10.35 19.19
CA THR A 300 -9.82 -10.20 20.02
C THR A 300 -10.96 -9.44 19.36
N ALA A 301 -10.73 -8.82 18.20
CA ALA A 301 -11.77 -8.12 17.46
C ALA A 301 -12.82 -9.08 16.91
N ASP A 302 -14.09 -8.74 17.05
CA ASP A 302 -15.19 -9.49 16.46
C ASP A 302 -15.45 -9.05 15.00
N LEU A 303 -15.16 -7.79 14.68
CA LEU A 303 -15.37 -7.22 13.35
C LEU A 303 -14.28 -6.19 13.02
N MET A 304 -13.69 -6.29 11.85
CA MET A 304 -12.79 -5.26 11.32
C MET A 304 -13.58 -4.28 10.46
N LEU A 305 -13.45 -2.98 10.74
CA LEU A 305 -14.02 -1.91 9.93
C LEU A 305 -12.98 -1.30 9.01
N CYS A 306 -13.32 -1.14 7.74
CA CYS A 306 -12.47 -0.45 6.77
C CYS A 306 -13.30 0.51 5.90
N PRO A 307 -13.83 1.62 6.46
CA PRO A 307 -14.69 2.58 5.77
C PRO A 307 -13.85 3.63 5.02
N VAL A 308 -12.92 3.19 4.17
CA VAL A 308 -12.04 4.09 3.42
C VAL A 308 -12.72 4.53 2.13
N GLU A 309 -12.73 5.82 1.86
CA GLU A 309 -13.50 6.45 0.79
C GLU A 309 -12.83 6.32 -0.59
N ASN A 310 -11.49 6.41 -0.65
CA ASN A 310 -10.78 6.30 -1.93
C ASN A 310 -10.74 4.87 -2.47
N ASP A 311 -10.86 4.71 -3.79
CA ASP A 311 -10.92 3.41 -4.48
C ASP A 311 -9.55 2.88 -4.96
N TYR A 312 -8.50 3.71 -4.99
CA TYR A 312 -7.15 3.32 -5.39
C TYR A 312 -6.32 2.81 -4.21
N GLY A 313 -5.30 2.02 -4.50
CA GLY A 313 -4.44 1.34 -3.53
C GLY A 313 -5.17 0.25 -2.74
N VAL A 314 -4.52 -0.87 -2.51
CA VAL A 314 -5.05 -1.93 -1.64
C VAL A 314 -4.90 -1.52 -0.18
N LYS A 315 -5.98 -1.68 0.60
CA LYS A 315 -6.00 -1.30 2.02
C LYS A 315 -5.36 -2.40 2.87
N PHE A 316 -4.10 -2.23 3.28
CA PHE A 316 -3.34 -3.26 4.00
C PHE A 316 -3.98 -3.68 5.34
N LYS A 317 -4.72 -2.79 6.00
CA LYS A 317 -5.54 -3.16 7.17
C LYS A 317 -6.59 -4.25 6.85
N ALA A 318 -7.15 -4.22 5.64
CA ALA A 318 -8.04 -5.28 5.18
C ALA A 318 -7.26 -6.57 4.87
N VAL A 319 -6.08 -6.46 4.23
CA VAL A 319 -5.20 -7.63 4.00
C VAL A 319 -4.79 -8.29 5.33
N GLN A 320 -4.46 -7.49 6.35
CA GLN A 320 -4.18 -7.99 7.69
C GLN A 320 -5.39 -8.69 8.30
N ALA A 321 -6.58 -8.05 8.28
CA ALA A 321 -7.80 -8.66 8.83
C ALA A 321 -8.09 -10.03 8.18
N LEU A 322 -7.90 -10.13 6.86
CA LEU A 322 -8.05 -11.39 6.11
C LEU A 322 -7.07 -12.47 6.60
N SER A 323 -5.83 -12.12 6.91
CA SER A 323 -4.83 -13.08 7.41
C SER A 323 -5.14 -13.59 8.82
N TYR A 324 -5.76 -12.76 9.66
CA TYR A 324 -6.27 -13.18 10.98
C TYR A 324 -7.63 -13.90 10.90
N GLY A 325 -8.27 -13.91 9.74
CA GLY A 325 -9.61 -14.46 9.56
C GLY A 325 -10.71 -13.63 10.23
N ILE A 326 -10.44 -12.38 10.60
CA ILE A 326 -11.43 -11.49 11.23
C ILE A 326 -12.50 -11.15 10.18
N PRO A 327 -13.80 -11.23 10.49
CA PRO A 327 -14.85 -10.71 9.61
C PRO A 327 -14.56 -9.26 9.23
N LEU A 328 -14.50 -8.98 7.94
CA LEU A 328 -14.24 -7.64 7.39
C LEU A 328 -15.52 -7.01 6.89
N LEU A 329 -15.83 -5.83 7.39
CA LEU A 329 -16.88 -4.97 6.86
C LEU A 329 -16.21 -3.68 6.33
N ALA A 330 -16.21 -3.52 5.03
CA ALA A 330 -15.48 -2.46 4.35
C ALA A 330 -16.37 -1.67 3.39
N SER A 331 -15.94 -0.46 3.03
CA SER A 331 -16.59 0.34 2.00
C SER A 331 -16.53 -0.34 0.63
N ARG A 332 -17.46 0.02 -0.27
CA ARG A 332 -17.42 -0.43 -1.66
C ARG A 332 -16.09 -0.13 -2.33
N GLN A 333 -15.54 1.06 -2.07
CA GLN A 333 -14.26 1.53 -2.59
C GLN A 333 -13.11 0.64 -2.12
N THR A 334 -13.08 0.31 -0.84
CA THR A 334 -12.08 -0.65 -0.32
C THR A 334 -12.21 -2.01 -0.99
N MET A 335 -13.43 -2.52 -1.19
CA MET A 335 -13.67 -3.84 -1.78
C MET A 335 -13.28 -3.94 -3.26
N CYS A 336 -13.16 -2.82 -3.99
CA CYS A 336 -12.62 -2.81 -5.35
C CYS A 336 -11.20 -3.40 -5.45
N GLY A 337 -10.40 -3.30 -4.39
CA GLY A 337 -9.07 -3.92 -4.30
C GLY A 337 -9.09 -5.45 -4.10
N PHE A 338 -10.25 -6.04 -3.80
CA PHE A 338 -10.40 -7.46 -3.45
C PHE A 338 -11.46 -8.18 -4.30
N PRO A 339 -11.25 -8.32 -5.62
CA PRO A 339 -12.26 -8.85 -6.55
C PRO A 339 -12.64 -10.32 -6.29
N HIS A 340 -11.82 -11.05 -5.52
CA HIS A 340 -12.10 -12.41 -5.10
C HIS A 340 -13.09 -12.49 -3.92
N LEU A 341 -13.27 -11.41 -3.15
CA LEU A 341 -14.22 -11.35 -2.04
C LEU A 341 -15.61 -10.93 -2.55
N ARG A 342 -16.43 -11.91 -2.89
CA ARG A 342 -17.76 -11.66 -3.46
C ARG A 342 -18.86 -11.96 -2.46
N ASN A 343 -19.99 -11.27 -2.60
CA ASN A 343 -21.21 -11.51 -1.81
C ASN A 343 -20.98 -11.39 -0.29
N LEU A 344 -20.10 -10.46 0.11
CA LEU A 344 -19.92 -10.04 1.49
C LEU A 344 -20.70 -8.75 1.74
N PRO A 345 -21.12 -8.49 2.99
CA PRO A 345 -21.71 -7.20 3.33
C PRO A 345 -20.67 -6.09 3.14
N VAL A 346 -21.14 -4.92 2.70
CA VAL A 346 -20.29 -3.74 2.47
C VAL A 346 -20.89 -2.53 3.18
N ILE A 347 -20.04 -1.56 3.51
CA ILE A 347 -20.44 -0.24 4.00
C ILE A 347 -20.76 0.64 2.79
N ASP A 348 -21.94 1.24 2.81
CA ASP A 348 -22.26 2.40 2.01
C ASP A 348 -22.01 3.64 2.87
N LEU A 349 -20.99 4.45 2.50
CA LEU A 349 -20.59 5.61 3.30
C LEU A 349 -21.65 6.73 3.31
N ASP A 350 -22.51 6.76 2.29
CA ASP A 350 -23.63 7.71 2.19
C ASP A 350 -24.86 7.28 3.03
N ARG A 351 -24.82 6.07 3.62
CA ARG A 351 -25.91 5.47 4.37
C ARG A 351 -25.45 4.92 5.72
N PRO A 352 -24.99 5.77 6.63
CA PRO A 352 -24.44 5.35 7.91
C PRO A 352 -25.45 4.63 8.81
N GLU A 353 -26.75 4.90 8.66
CA GLU A 353 -27.83 4.19 9.37
C GLU A 353 -27.89 2.71 8.97
N GLU A 354 -27.77 2.43 7.66
CA GLU A 354 -27.74 1.05 7.15
C GLU A 354 -26.46 0.33 7.64
N ALA A 355 -25.32 1.00 7.63
CA ALA A 355 -24.07 0.46 8.16
C ALA A 355 -24.20 0.10 9.65
N ALA A 356 -24.77 1.00 10.47
CA ALA A 356 -25.02 0.74 11.90
C ALA A 356 -25.96 -0.45 12.11
N ALA A 357 -27.04 -0.56 11.30
CA ALA A 357 -27.97 -1.69 11.37
C ALA A 357 -27.30 -3.03 10.99
N VAL A 358 -26.45 -3.03 9.95
CA VAL A 358 -25.67 -4.21 9.55
C VAL A 358 -24.71 -4.64 10.66
N ILE A 359 -23.95 -3.70 11.23
CA ILE A 359 -23.02 -3.99 12.34
C ILE A 359 -23.77 -4.56 13.55
N ARG A 360 -24.88 -3.92 13.95
CA ARG A 360 -25.72 -4.43 15.03
C ARG A 360 -26.17 -5.86 14.74
N HIS A 361 -26.67 -6.14 13.55
CA HIS A 361 -27.13 -7.48 13.17
C HIS A 361 -26.00 -8.51 13.24
N LEU A 362 -24.85 -8.22 12.64
CA LEU A 362 -23.69 -9.13 12.64
C LEU A 362 -23.21 -9.45 14.06
N LEU A 363 -23.15 -8.46 14.94
CA LEU A 363 -22.65 -8.63 16.32
C LEU A 363 -23.72 -9.11 17.30
N SER A 364 -25.01 -9.09 16.93
CA SER A 364 -26.10 -9.63 17.75
C SER A 364 -26.48 -11.07 17.38
N VAL A 365 -26.07 -11.53 16.19
CA VAL A 365 -26.40 -12.87 15.67
C VAL A 365 -25.09 -13.59 15.32
N PRO A 366 -24.47 -14.30 16.30
CA PRO A 366 -23.16 -14.94 16.11
C PRO A 366 -23.09 -15.88 14.92
N GLU A 367 -24.18 -16.53 14.57
CA GLU A 367 -24.28 -17.45 13.40
C GLU A 367 -24.11 -16.68 12.09
N THR A 368 -24.68 -15.48 11.98
CA THR A 368 -24.53 -14.62 10.79
C THR A 368 -23.08 -14.13 10.67
N LEU A 369 -22.49 -13.70 11.77
CA LEU A 369 -21.08 -13.26 11.80
C LEU A 369 -20.13 -14.40 11.38
N LYS A 370 -20.34 -15.62 11.92
CA LYS A 370 -19.58 -16.81 11.55
C LYS A 370 -19.76 -17.16 10.07
N ALA A 371 -20.98 -17.07 9.55
CA ALA A 371 -21.26 -17.34 8.13
C ALA A 371 -20.52 -16.36 7.21
N VAL A 372 -20.45 -15.07 7.56
CA VAL A 372 -19.65 -14.06 6.85
C VAL A 372 -18.18 -14.43 6.91
N GLN A 373 -17.66 -14.73 8.08
CA GLN A 373 -16.28 -15.13 8.30
C GLN A 373 -15.88 -16.36 7.49
N GLN A 374 -16.69 -17.43 7.53
CA GLN A 374 -16.44 -18.67 6.80
C GLN A 374 -16.39 -18.43 5.29
N ARG A 375 -17.32 -17.63 4.75
CA ARG A 375 -17.34 -17.29 3.33
C ARG A 375 -16.11 -16.50 2.93
N GLN A 376 -15.74 -15.49 3.73
CA GLN A 376 -14.54 -14.68 3.53
C GLN A 376 -13.29 -15.54 3.53
N THR A 377 -13.14 -16.42 4.52
CA THR A 377 -11.97 -17.32 4.66
C THR A 377 -11.89 -18.31 3.49
N ALA A 378 -13.03 -18.85 3.04
CA ALA A 378 -13.05 -19.73 1.88
C ALA A 378 -12.62 -19.02 0.59
N HIS A 379 -13.13 -17.80 0.35
CA HIS A 379 -12.70 -16.98 -0.80
C HIS A 379 -11.21 -16.64 -0.73
N GLN A 380 -10.70 -16.25 0.44
CA GLN A 380 -9.30 -15.92 0.64
C GLN A 380 -8.40 -17.14 0.43
N ALA A 381 -8.77 -18.31 0.94
CA ALA A 381 -8.03 -19.54 0.74
C ALA A 381 -7.96 -19.96 -0.74
N ALA A 382 -9.09 -19.88 -1.45
CA ALA A 382 -9.14 -20.15 -2.89
C ALA A 382 -8.26 -19.15 -3.68
N PHE A 383 -8.30 -17.87 -3.30
CA PHE A 383 -7.45 -16.85 -3.90
C PHE A 383 -5.96 -17.16 -3.65
N ILE A 384 -5.54 -17.41 -2.41
CA ILE A 384 -4.15 -17.73 -2.07
C ILE A 384 -3.66 -18.96 -2.87
N ALA A 385 -4.46 -20.01 -2.94
CA ALA A 385 -4.12 -21.20 -3.72
C ALA A 385 -3.89 -20.91 -5.21
N SER A 386 -4.59 -19.92 -5.77
CA SER A 386 -4.41 -19.48 -7.16
C SER A 386 -3.15 -18.67 -7.41
N GLN A 387 -2.50 -18.17 -6.35
CA GLN A 387 -1.35 -17.25 -6.46
C GLN A 387 -0.01 -17.96 -6.66
N SER A 388 0.05 -19.30 -6.57
CA SER A 388 1.30 -20.04 -6.83
C SER A 388 1.86 -19.73 -8.22
N GLY A 389 3.12 -19.30 -8.28
CA GLY A 389 3.81 -18.96 -9.53
C GLY A 389 3.20 -17.76 -10.29
N VAL A 390 2.38 -16.92 -9.65
CA VAL A 390 1.77 -15.76 -10.33
C VAL A 390 2.82 -14.78 -10.82
N TRP A 391 3.88 -14.57 -10.02
CA TRP A 391 4.96 -13.67 -10.38
C TRP A 391 5.73 -14.16 -11.60
N SER A 392 6.23 -15.41 -11.58
CA SER A 392 6.99 -15.97 -12.70
C SER A 392 6.18 -16.04 -13.99
N ARG A 393 4.88 -16.39 -13.92
CA ARG A 393 4.00 -16.34 -15.10
C ARG A 393 3.87 -14.92 -15.66
N THR A 394 3.57 -13.94 -14.79
CA THR A 394 3.38 -12.54 -15.19
C THR A 394 4.64 -11.95 -15.81
N LEU A 395 5.81 -12.23 -15.22
CA LEU A 395 7.08 -11.70 -15.72
C LEU A 395 7.55 -12.36 -17.03
N ARG A 396 7.17 -13.62 -17.29
CA ARG A 396 7.45 -14.29 -18.58
C ARG A 396 6.65 -13.71 -19.76
N GLU A 397 5.53 -13.07 -19.50
CA GLU A 397 4.72 -12.39 -20.52
C GLU A 397 5.35 -11.07 -21.01
N ILE A 398 6.39 -10.57 -20.35
CA ILE A 398 7.08 -9.35 -20.77
C ILE A 398 7.87 -9.66 -22.06
N PRO A 399 7.67 -8.91 -23.15
CA PRO A 399 8.47 -9.07 -24.36
C PRO A 399 9.96 -8.92 -24.08
N ALA A 400 10.77 -9.75 -24.74
CA ALA A 400 12.21 -9.66 -24.65
C ALA A 400 12.75 -8.37 -25.29
#